data_ed68a8852175e81a8cff1d1bb9513012
#
_entry.id   ed68a8852175e81a8cff1d1bb9513012
#
_cell.length_a   1.000
_cell.length_b   1.000
_cell.length_c   1.000
_cell.angle_alpha   90.00
_cell.angle_beta   90.00
_cell.angle_gamma   90.00
#
_symmetry.space_group_name_H-M   'P 1'
#
loop_
_entity.id
_entity.type
_entity.pdbx_description
1 polymer ?
#
loop_
_entity_poly.entity_id
_entity_poly.type
_entity_poly.pdbx_seq_one_letter_code
_entity_poly.pdbx_strand_id
1 'polypeptide(L)'
;MKETLKIGKYDVELRADGATPFLYKQAFGKDLLKIFSEASANEDGAAASEMAAEVGFVMAQQAESPDPLKVDLSRGRFMQWLAQFEPMDLTNSAIDVINVYLSTYKTDSTAKKKDEPQTEK
;
A
#
# COMPACT_ATOMS: atom_id res chain seq x y z
N MET A 1 6.26 -2.56 9.02
CA MET A 1 4.98 -2.54 9.74
C MET A 1 3.99 -3.48 9.08
N LYS A 2 3.26 -4.21 9.88
CA LYS A 2 2.32 -5.22 9.37
C LYS A 2 0.97 -5.01 10.05
N GLU A 3 -0.08 -4.96 9.25
CA GLU A 3 -1.44 -4.77 9.76
C GLU A 3 -2.38 -5.72 9.04
N THR A 4 -3.47 -6.06 9.72
CA THR A 4 -4.55 -6.82 9.12
C THR A 4 -5.68 -5.86 8.81
N LEU A 5 -6.14 -5.87 7.57
CA LEU A 5 -7.20 -4.99 7.10
C LEU A 5 -8.30 -5.85 6.50
N LYS A 6 -9.54 -5.49 6.83
CA LYS A 6 -10.67 -6.21 6.24
C LYS A 6 -10.99 -5.60 4.87
N ILE A 7 -10.88 -6.42 3.85
CA ILE A 7 -11.23 -6.04 2.48
C ILE A 7 -12.35 -6.95 2.04
N GLY A 8 -13.55 -6.41 1.90
CA GLY A 8 -14.72 -7.22 1.67
C GLY A 8 -14.95 -8.15 2.85
N LYS A 9 -15.01 -9.44 2.60
CA LYS A 9 -15.19 -10.42 3.65
C LYS A 9 -13.90 -11.07 4.13
N TYR A 10 -12.76 -10.62 3.60
CA TYR A 10 -11.48 -11.23 3.93
C TYR A 10 -10.66 -10.35 4.85
N ASP A 11 -9.95 -11.00 5.77
CA ASP A 11 -8.95 -10.33 6.57
C ASP A 11 -7.62 -10.50 5.84
N VAL A 12 -7.06 -9.39 5.37
CA VAL A 12 -5.86 -9.39 4.54
C VAL A 12 -4.72 -8.80 5.34
N GLU A 13 -3.63 -9.55 5.44
CA GLU A 13 -2.44 -9.02 6.08
C GLU A 13 -1.64 -8.21 5.09
N LEU A 14 -1.24 -7.03 5.50
CA LEU A 14 -0.47 -6.11 4.68
C LEU A 14 0.80 -5.71 5.42
N ARG A 15 1.91 -5.71 4.71
CA ARG A 15 3.18 -5.30 5.30
C ARG A 15 3.81 -4.22 4.44
N ALA A 16 4.15 -3.09 5.06
CA ALA A 16 4.82 -2.00 4.37
C ALA A 16 6.15 -1.71 5.05
N ASP A 17 7.19 -1.51 4.27
CA ASP A 17 8.51 -1.16 4.79
C ASP A 17 9.28 -0.41 3.70
N GLY A 18 10.57 -0.25 3.90
CA GLY A 18 11.40 0.49 2.95
C GLY A 18 11.47 -0.10 1.56
N ALA A 19 11.18 -1.39 1.43
CA ALA A 19 11.21 -2.04 0.13
C ALA A 19 9.93 -1.80 -0.67
N THR A 20 8.85 -1.41 -0.03
CA THR A 20 7.54 -1.31 -0.69
C THR A 20 7.55 -0.44 -1.95
N PRO A 21 8.07 0.80 -1.92
CA PRO A 21 8.05 1.61 -3.14
C PRO A 21 8.91 1.03 -4.27
N PHE A 22 10.00 0.36 -3.92
CA PHE A 22 10.86 -0.25 -4.94
C PHE A 22 10.21 -1.47 -5.55
N LEU A 23 9.56 -2.29 -4.73
CA LEU A 23 8.84 -3.44 -5.22
C LEU A 23 7.66 -3.02 -6.08
N TYR A 24 6.98 -1.94 -5.67
CA TYR A 24 5.89 -1.39 -6.46
C TYR A 24 6.38 -0.95 -7.83
N LYS A 25 7.51 -0.24 -7.88
CA LYS A 25 8.06 0.20 -9.15
C LYS A 25 8.47 -0.99 -10.02
N GLN A 26 9.05 -2.01 -9.40
CA GLN A 26 9.44 -3.20 -10.13
C GLN A 26 8.23 -3.90 -10.75
N ALA A 27 7.13 -3.97 -10.01
CA ALA A 27 5.94 -4.67 -10.46
C ALA A 27 5.14 -3.89 -11.48
N PHE A 28 5.03 -2.57 -11.30
CA PHE A 28 4.10 -1.76 -12.09
C PHE A 28 4.77 -0.66 -12.89
N GLY A 29 6.06 -0.45 -12.71
CA GLY A 29 6.80 0.55 -13.49
C GLY A 29 6.45 1.99 -13.14
N LYS A 30 5.89 2.21 -11.96
CA LYS A 30 5.45 3.53 -11.53
C LYS A 30 6.15 3.93 -10.24
N ASP A 31 6.28 5.23 -10.04
CA ASP A 31 6.84 5.79 -8.82
C ASP A 31 5.70 6.00 -7.83
N LEU A 32 5.74 5.31 -6.71
CA LEU A 32 4.64 5.31 -5.77
C LEU A 32 4.38 6.71 -5.19
N LEU A 33 5.42 7.45 -4.87
CA LEU A 33 5.26 8.78 -4.31
C LEU A 33 4.65 9.74 -5.34
N LYS A 34 5.05 9.59 -6.59
CA LYS A 34 4.48 10.42 -7.64
C LYS A 34 2.99 10.12 -7.83
N ILE A 35 2.63 8.84 -7.79
CA ILE A 35 1.23 8.44 -7.94
C ILE A 35 0.40 8.98 -6.78
N PHE A 36 0.91 8.93 -5.56
CA PHE A 36 0.22 9.50 -4.41
C PHE A 36 -0.03 10.99 -4.62
N SER A 37 1.00 11.69 -5.06
CA SER A 37 0.90 13.13 -5.26
C SER A 37 -0.17 13.46 -6.31
N GLU A 38 -0.16 12.72 -7.40
CA GLU A 38 -1.13 12.96 -8.49
C GLU A 38 -2.55 12.61 -8.06
N ALA A 39 -2.71 11.51 -7.35
CA ALA A 39 -4.03 11.09 -6.90
C ALA A 39 -4.62 12.09 -5.92
N SER A 40 -3.80 12.60 -5.02
CA SER A 40 -4.24 13.62 -4.06
C SER A 40 -4.65 14.90 -4.77
N ALA A 41 -3.85 15.34 -5.74
CA ALA A 41 -4.12 16.59 -6.42
C ALA A 41 -5.39 16.53 -7.23
N ASN A 42 -5.67 15.37 -7.83
CA ASN A 42 -6.81 15.22 -8.72
C ASN A 42 -8.07 14.75 -8.02
N GLU A 43 -7.92 14.22 -6.81
CA GLU A 43 -9.05 13.66 -6.06
C GLU A 43 -9.83 12.64 -6.90
N ASP A 44 -9.10 11.88 -7.69
CA ASP A 44 -9.69 10.93 -8.63
C ASP A 44 -9.90 9.59 -7.94
N GLY A 45 -11.16 9.24 -7.67
CA GLY A 45 -11.47 8.00 -6.98
C GLY A 45 -11.05 6.77 -7.77
N ALA A 46 -11.13 6.83 -9.09
CA ALA A 46 -10.73 5.69 -9.91
C ALA A 46 -9.22 5.48 -9.83
N ALA A 47 -8.45 6.56 -9.86
CA ALA A 47 -7.00 6.46 -9.73
C ALA A 47 -6.62 5.94 -8.34
N ALA A 48 -7.32 6.39 -7.31
CA ALA A 48 -7.05 5.93 -5.96
C ALA A 48 -7.35 4.44 -5.81
N SER A 49 -8.44 3.96 -6.44
CA SER A 49 -8.79 2.56 -6.38
C SER A 49 -7.75 1.68 -7.07
N GLU A 50 -7.29 2.12 -8.23
CA GLU A 50 -6.27 1.38 -8.96
C GLU A 50 -4.97 1.33 -8.16
N MET A 51 -4.55 2.47 -7.63
CA MET A 51 -3.33 2.52 -6.82
C MET A 51 -3.46 1.63 -5.58
N ALA A 52 -4.63 1.66 -4.94
CA ALA A 52 -4.85 0.84 -3.76
C ALA A 52 -4.75 -0.64 -4.09
N ALA A 53 -5.30 -1.04 -5.24
CA ALA A 53 -5.21 -2.43 -5.67
C ALA A 53 -3.75 -2.83 -5.87
N GLU A 54 -2.98 -1.97 -6.51
CA GLU A 54 -1.59 -2.26 -6.82
C GLU A 54 -0.71 -2.29 -5.58
N VAL A 55 -0.79 -1.23 -4.77
CA VAL A 55 0.05 -1.19 -3.58
C VAL A 55 -0.41 -2.20 -2.53
N GLY A 56 -1.71 -2.44 -2.47
CA GLY A 56 -2.24 -3.46 -1.58
C GLY A 56 -1.73 -4.84 -1.93
N PHE A 57 -1.66 -5.14 -3.22
CA PHE A 57 -1.10 -6.41 -3.66
C PHE A 57 0.37 -6.54 -3.22
N VAL A 58 1.17 -5.49 -3.44
CA VAL A 58 2.58 -5.53 -3.04
C VAL A 58 2.69 -5.76 -1.54
N MET A 59 1.92 -5.02 -0.75
CA MET A 59 1.97 -5.17 0.70
C MET A 59 1.49 -6.54 1.16
N ALA A 60 0.50 -7.11 0.47
CA ALA A 60 0.00 -8.44 0.81
C ALA A 60 1.07 -9.51 0.51
N GLN A 61 1.76 -9.38 -0.61
CA GLN A 61 2.81 -10.32 -0.93
C GLN A 61 3.99 -10.19 0.03
N GLN A 62 4.28 -8.99 0.47
CA GLN A 62 5.32 -8.79 1.47
C GLN A 62 4.95 -9.43 2.82
N ALA A 63 3.67 -9.41 3.16
CA ALA A 63 3.22 -10.04 4.39
C ALA A 63 3.37 -11.56 4.32
N GLU A 64 3.15 -12.14 3.14
CA GLU A 64 3.29 -13.58 2.96
C GLU A 64 4.74 -14.02 2.86
N SER A 65 5.59 -13.17 2.33
CA SER A 65 7.00 -13.51 2.11
C SER A 65 7.86 -12.37 2.62
N PRO A 66 8.30 -12.42 3.87
CA PRO A 66 9.09 -11.31 4.44
C PRO A 66 10.41 -11.06 3.74
N ASP A 67 10.94 -12.04 3.01
CA ASP A 67 12.17 -11.84 2.26
C ASP A 67 11.86 -11.09 0.97
N PRO A 68 12.30 -9.83 0.83
CA PRO A 68 11.96 -9.04 -0.36
C PRO A 68 12.48 -9.64 -1.65
N LEU A 69 13.48 -10.49 -1.58
CA LEU A 69 14.01 -11.13 -2.79
C LEU A 69 13.14 -12.28 -3.25
N LYS A 70 12.19 -12.71 -2.44
CA LYS A 70 11.35 -13.86 -2.75
C LYS A 70 9.89 -13.50 -2.91
N VAL A 71 9.58 -12.22 -2.99
CA VAL A 71 8.20 -11.78 -3.18
C VAL A 71 7.78 -12.03 -4.63
N ASP A 72 6.63 -12.67 -4.80
CA ASP A 72 6.11 -12.96 -6.14
C ASP A 72 5.20 -11.84 -6.59
N LEU A 73 5.70 -11.01 -7.50
CA LEU A 73 4.98 -9.85 -8.01
C LEU A 73 4.59 -10.04 -9.47
N SER A 74 4.48 -11.29 -9.92
CA SER A 74 4.11 -11.57 -11.30
C SER A 74 2.69 -11.12 -11.59
N ARG A 75 2.42 -10.83 -12.85
CA ARG A 75 1.08 -10.42 -13.25
C ARG A 75 0.04 -11.49 -12.95
N GLY A 76 0.40 -12.75 -13.15
CA GLY A 76 -0.51 -13.84 -12.84
C GLY A 76 -0.89 -13.86 -11.37
N ARG A 77 0.10 -13.64 -10.50
CA ARG A 77 -0.18 -13.60 -9.08
C ARG A 77 -1.06 -12.42 -8.72
N PHE A 78 -0.80 -11.26 -9.34
CA PHE A 78 -1.62 -10.06 -9.12
C PHE A 78 -3.08 -10.33 -9.50
N MET A 79 -3.29 -10.94 -10.66
CA MET A 79 -4.65 -11.21 -11.09
C MET A 79 -5.34 -12.22 -10.19
N GLN A 80 -4.60 -13.23 -9.70
CA GLN A 80 -5.16 -14.18 -8.75
C GLN A 80 -5.57 -13.50 -7.45
N TRP A 81 -4.73 -12.57 -6.99
CA TRP A 81 -5.04 -11.84 -5.76
C TRP A 81 -6.30 -11.00 -5.94
N LEU A 82 -6.41 -10.31 -7.07
CA LEU A 82 -7.59 -9.48 -7.34
C LEU A 82 -8.86 -10.32 -7.45
N ALA A 83 -8.75 -11.52 -8.02
CA ALA A 83 -9.91 -12.33 -8.34
C ALA A 83 -10.66 -12.83 -7.10
N GLN A 84 -10.04 -12.80 -5.92
CA GLN A 84 -10.70 -13.24 -4.71
C GLN A 84 -11.72 -12.22 -4.19
N PHE A 85 -11.65 -10.98 -4.66
CA PHE A 85 -12.51 -9.91 -4.16
C PHE A 85 -13.66 -9.64 -5.10
N GLU A 86 -14.74 -9.05 -4.55
CA GLU A 86 -15.81 -8.53 -5.37
C GLU A 86 -15.39 -7.21 -6.00
N PRO A 87 -16.02 -6.81 -7.11
CA PRO A 87 -15.55 -5.62 -7.83
C PRO A 87 -15.44 -4.35 -6.99
N MET A 88 -16.31 -4.18 -6.01
CA MET A 88 -16.30 -2.95 -5.21
C MET A 88 -15.47 -3.05 -3.94
N ASP A 89 -14.95 -4.23 -3.62
CA ASP A 89 -14.25 -4.41 -2.36
C ASP A 89 -13.03 -3.50 -2.26
N LEU A 90 -12.21 -3.48 -3.29
CA LEU A 90 -11.01 -2.67 -3.26
C LEU A 90 -11.32 -1.19 -3.37
N THR A 91 -12.37 -0.84 -4.11
CA THR A 91 -12.80 0.56 -4.17
C THR A 91 -13.24 1.04 -2.80
N ASN A 92 -14.03 0.24 -2.10
CA ASN A 92 -14.52 0.62 -0.78
C ASN A 92 -13.41 0.66 0.25
N SER A 93 -12.35 -0.11 0.06
CA SER A 93 -11.24 -0.18 1.00
C SER A 93 -10.03 0.65 0.59
N ALA A 94 -10.15 1.39 -0.51
CA ALA A 94 -8.99 2.07 -1.09
C ALA A 94 -8.28 2.99 -0.11
N ILE A 95 -9.06 3.83 0.59
CA ILE A 95 -8.47 4.77 1.54
C ILE A 95 -7.76 4.03 2.66
N ASP A 96 -8.37 2.96 3.15
CA ASP A 96 -7.77 2.19 4.25
C ASP A 96 -6.48 1.52 3.82
N VAL A 97 -6.44 0.98 2.59
CA VAL A 97 -5.22 0.36 2.07
C VAL A 97 -4.11 1.40 1.96
N ILE A 98 -4.44 2.55 1.41
CA ILE A 98 -3.47 3.63 1.26
C ILE A 98 -2.96 4.07 2.63
N ASN A 99 -3.86 4.15 3.61
CA ASN A 99 -3.46 4.56 4.95
C ASN A 99 -2.53 3.57 5.63
N VAL A 100 -2.63 2.28 5.31
CA VAL A 100 -1.67 1.32 5.85
C VAL A 100 -0.26 1.68 5.40
N TYR A 101 -0.08 1.99 4.12
CA TYR A 101 1.22 2.42 3.63
C TYR A 101 1.66 3.75 4.26
N LEU A 102 0.73 4.71 4.30
CA LEU A 102 1.06 6.03 4.84
C LEU A 102 1.34 6.00 6.33
N SER A 103 0.78 5.04 7.06
CA SER A 103 1.04 4.96 8.49
C SER A 103 2.51 4.64 8.77
N THR A 104 3.16 3.88 7.90
CA THR A 104 4.59 3.65 8.02
C THR A 104 5.36 4.95 7.90
N TYR A 105 5.00 5.75 6.93
CA TYR A 105 5.58 7.04 6.69
C TYR A 105 5.35 7.97 7.88
N LYS A 106 4.12 8.01 8.36
CA LYS A 106 3.77 8.87 9.49
C LYS A 106 4.50 8.47 10.75
N THR A 107 4.64 7.18 10.96
CA THR A 107 5.32 6.70 12.15
C THR A 107 6.77 7.17 12.16
N ASP A 108 7.43 7.08 11.03
CA ASP A 108 8.81 7.55 10.92
C ASP A 108 8.90 9.05 11.15
N SER A 109 7.99 9.79 10.55
CA SER A 109 7.97 11.24 10.72
C SER A 109 7.70 11.63 12.17
N THR A 110 6.75 10.95 12.77
CA THR A 110 6.39 11.23 14.16
C THR A 110 7.55 10.95 15.09
N ALA A 111 8.25 9.84 14.87
CA ALA A 111 9.40 9.51 15.69
C ALA A 111 10.46 10.58 15.59
N LYS A 112 10.71 11.07 14.40
CA LYS A 112 11.69 12.13 14.21
C LYS A 112 11.27 13.42 14.88
N LYS A 113 10.00 13.73 14.79
CA LYS A 113 9.50 14.96 15.37
C LYS A 113 9.49 14.92 16.87
N LYS A 114 9.32 13.76 17.44
CA LYS A 114 9.34 13.66 18.89
C LYS A 114 10.69 14.00 19.49
N ASP A 115 11.70 13.86 18.72
CA ASP A 115 13.04 14.21 19.15
C ASP A 115 13.23 15.71 19.24
N GLU A 116 12.35 16.46 18.61
CA GLU A 116 12.36 17.89 18.71
C GLU A 116 11.19 18.27 19.55
N PRO A 117 11.29 19.29 20.21
CA PRO A 117 10.09 19.70 20.89
C PRO A 117 9.18 20.25 19.86
N GLN A 118 8.68 19.99 19.28
CA GLN A 118 7.82 20.19 18.35
C GLN A 118 7.47 21.18 17.83
N THR A 119 8.25 21.62 18.08
CA THR A 119 7.92 22.11 17.52
C THR A 119 7.47 22.53 16.82
N GLU A 120 7.71 22.55 17.08
CA GLU A 120 7.23 22.75 16.56
C GLU A 120 6.85 23.17 16.24
N LYS A 121 7.27 23.48 16.65
CA LYS A 121 6.91 23.71 16.57
C LYS A 121 6.70 24.07 16.45
#